data_94624504113c908ae63988ed5cb359c7
#
_entry.id   94624504113c908ae63988ed5cb359c7
#
_cell.length_a   1.000
_cell.length_b   1.000
_cell.length_c   1.000
_cell.angle_alpha   90.00
_cell.angle_beta   90.00
_cell.angle_gamma   90.00
#
_symmetry.space_group_name_H-M   'P 1'
#
loop_
_entity.id
_entity.type
_entity.pdbx_description
1 polymer ?
#
loop_
_entity_poly.entity_id
_entity_poly.type
_entity_poly.pdbx_seq_one_letter_code
_entity_poly.pdbx_strand_id
1 'polypeptide(L)'
;MNAFNRLVINKRSLLFIVLAIAAFATLQSVFSHPKTFANQPQLYTTYNNYVIFKQSFFHLIEGKNLYRWHVDEHWDLFKYSPAFALVFGILSIMPTFVGLFFWNLINVAVIFFSVYFLPRIDLRTKGLMVAFMLVELLTATQNEQSNALIAGLLIFAFGFLERDKYWMASLCIVCTIFIKLFGIVALALYLLYPNKFKLAYTTAAWVVLLTILPIVAVSPDQFVVLYKTWWKLLAADRDFSDGLSVIGWLKIWFSLKLNKTYVNLIGMALFCLPLVKIKSYGNFVFRALMLASVLVWVVIFNHRAESPTFIIAIAGVAVWYYLQAPTKLNYVLLVLAFVFTTLSPTDLFPPFIRNEFFWPYVVKAVPCILIWGKIIYDLLFTELLPRPAEAEAAQ
;
A
#
# COMPACT_ATOMS: atom_id res chain seq x y z
N MET A 1 6.69 -15.18 30.68
CA MET A 1 6.44 -14.60 29.34
C MET A 1 5.83 -15.71 28.49
N ASN A 2 4.61 -15.52 27.96
CA ASN A 2 3.94 -16.55 27.15
C ASN A 2 4.60 -16.68 25.75
N ALA A 3 4.28 -17.75 25.02
CA ALA A 3 4.89 -18.06 23.72
C ALA A 3 4.71 -16.93 22.68
N PHE A 4 3.55 -16.27 22.68
CA PHE A 4 3.26 -15.14 21.79
C PHE A 4 4.21 -13.95 22.05
N ASN A 5 4.42 -13.57 23.31
CA ASN A 5 5.36 -12.49 23.65
C ASN A 5 6.80 -12.82 23.25
N ARG A 6 7.22 -14.09 23.38
CA ARG A 6 8.54 -14.54 22.91
C ARG A 6 8.67 -14.41 21.39
N LEU A 7 7.64 -14.80 20.65
CA LEU A 7 7.59 -14.70 19.20
C LEU A 7 7.70 -13.24 18.73
N VAL A 8 6.90 -12.36 19.32
CA VAL A 8 6.80 -10.94 18.93
C VAL A 8 8.09 -10.16 19.20
N ILE A 9 8.79 -10.46 20.31
CA ILE A 9 10.06 -9.82 20.65
C ILE A 9 11.20 -10.35 19.78
N ASN A 10 11.12 -11.59 19.28
CA ASN A 10 12.16 -12.20 18.47
C ASN A 10 12.02 -11.81 16.98
N LYS A 11 12.77 -10.79 16.59
CA LYS A 11 12.84 -10.33 15.18
C LYS A 11 13.12 -11.47 14.19
N ARG A 12 13.99 -12.42 14.55
CA ARG A 12 14.38 -13.54 13.64
C ARG A 12 13.19 -14.48 13.40
N SER A 13 12.42 -14.80 14.44
CA SER A 13 11.23 -15.65 14.31
C SER A 13 10.16 -15.00 13.43
N LEU A 14 9.90 -13.70 13.62
CA LEU A 14 8.96 -12.95 12.75
C LEU A 14 9.47 -12.83 11.32
N LEU A 15 10.78 -12.62 11.12
CA LEU A 15 11.38 -12.62 9.79
C LEU A 15 11.17 -13.99 9.11
N PHE A 16 11.40 -15.09 9.83
CA PHE A 16 11.16 -16.42 9.28
C PHE A 16 9.70 -16.62 8.85
N ILE A 17 8.73 -16.18 9.66
CA ILE A 17 7.30 -16.25 9.30
C ILE A 17 7.01 -15.44 8.03
N VAL A 18 7.54 -14.22 7.95
CA VAL A 18 7.35 -13.35 6.78
C VAL A 18 7.98 -13.94 5.52
N LEU A 19 9.17 -14.56 5.63
CA LEU A 19 9.78 -15.27 4.52
C LEU A 19 9.00 -16.53 4.12
N ALA A 20 8.43 -17.23 5.10
CA ALA A 20 7.55 -18.39 4.85
C ALA A 20 6.27 -17.96 4.12
N ILE A 21 5.72 -16.78 4.38
CA ILE A 21 4.58 -16.21 3.62
C ILE A 21 4.95 -16.08 2.14
N ALA A 22 6.13 -15.53 1.80
CA ALA A 22 6.55 -15.41 0.40
C ALA A 22 6.68 -16.77 -0.28
N ALA A 23 7.31 -17.74 0.37
CA ALA A 23 7.47 -19.09 -0.14
C ALA A 23 6.10 -19.78 -0.31
N PHE A 24 5.25 -19.72 0.71
CA PHE A 24 3.92 -20.33 0.68
C PHE A 24 3.04 -19.74 -0.43
N ALA A 25 2.95 -18.41 -0.54
CA ALA A 25 2.16 -17.76 -1.58
C ALA A 25 2.67 -18.13 -2.97
N THR A 26 3.99 -18.18 -3.19
CA THR A 26 4.58 -18.60 -4.47
C THR A 26 4.22 -20.05 -4.81
N LEU A 27 4.40 -20.98 -3.87
CA LEU A 27 4.04 -22.39 -4.07
C LEU A 27 2.55 -22.54 -4.35
N GLN A 28 1.70 -21.91 -3.55
CA GLN A 28 0.25 -21.96 -3.75
C GLN A 28 -0.13 -21.46 -5.14
N SER A 29 0.40 -20.31 -5.58
CA SER A 29 0.10 -19.75 -6.89
C SER A 29 0.55 -20.65 -8.04
N VAL A 30 1.73 -21.28 -7.93
CA VAL A 30 2.25 -22.16 -8.99
C VAL A 30 1.51 -23.48 -9.07
N PHE A 31 1.12 -24.07 -7.93
CA PHE A 31 0.41 -25.36 -7.89
C PHE A 31 -1.12 -25.24 -8.00
N SER A 32 -1.66 -24.02 -7.96
CA SER A 32 -3.11 -23.81 -8.15
C SER A 32 -3.50 -23.94 -9.62
N HIS A 33 -4.69 -24.50 -9.87
CA HIS A 33 -5.22 -24.61 -11.22
C HIS A 33 -5.51 -23.23 -11.83
N PRO A 34 -5.27 -23.08 -13.16
CA PRO A 34 -5.69 -21.89 -13.90
C PRO A 34 -7.19 -21.62 -13.72
N LYS A 35 -7.59 -20.37 -13.77
CA LYS A 35 -8.97 -19.93 -13.57
C LYS A 35 -9.43 -18.98 -14.68
N THR A 36 -10.74 -18.90 -14.87
CA THR A 36 -11.36 -17.89 -15.72
C THR A 36 -11.60 -16.59 -14.96
N PHE A 37 -11.64 -15.47 -15.66
CA PHE A 37 -12.00 -14.16 -15.12
C PHE A 37 -13.19 -13.58 -15.90
N ALA A 38 -14.13 -12.96 -15.19
CA ALA A 38 -15.26 -12.21 -15.75
C ALA A 38 -15.99 -12.94 -16.91
N ASN A 39 -16.28 -14.23 -16.73
CA ASN A 39 -16.99 -15.08 -17.71
C ASN A 39 -16.28 -15.23 -19.08
N GLN A 40 -15.01 -14.92 -19.16
CA GLN A 40 -14.22 -15.22 -20.36
C GLN A 40 -13.91 -16.72 -20.42
N PRO A 41 -13.93 -17.34 -21.62
CA PRO A 41 -13.66 -18.77 -21.77
C PRO A 41 -12.19 -19.13 -21.55
N GLN A 42 -11.29 -18.15 -21.65
CA GLN A 42 -9.85 -18.37 -21.53
C GLN A 42 -9.42 -18.57 -20.08
N LEU A 43 -8.54 -19.53 -19.87
CA LEU A 43 -7.93 -19.84 -18.58
C LEU A 43 -6.64 -19.05 -18.41
N TYR A 44 -6.50 -18.40 -17.25
CA TYR A 44 -5.30 -17.67 -16.87
C TYR A 44 -4.67 -18.27 -15.62
N THR A 45 -3.38 -18.08 -15.45
CA THR A 45 -2.66 -18.51 -14.25
C THR A 45 -3.19 -17.78 -13.03
N THR A 46 -3.08 -18.40 -11.86
CA THR A 46 -3.48 -17.77 -10.59
C THR A 46 -2.56 -16.60 -10.22
N TYR A 47 -1.29 -16.62 -10.69
CA TYR A 47 -0.32 -15.52 -10.54
C TYR A 47 -0.40 -14.49 -11.69
N ASN A 48 -1.60 -14.18 -12.12
CA ASN A 48 -1.88 -13.33 -13.28
C ASN A 48 -1.26 -11.90 -13.13
N ASN A 49 -1.26 -11.31 -11.95
CA ASN A 49 -0.63 -9.99 -11.73
C ASN A 49 0.89 -10.02 -11.98
N TYR A 50 1.56 -11.09 -11.58
CA TYR A 50 2.98 -11.26 -11.90
C TYR A 50 3.20 -11.41 -13.42
N VAL A 51 2.31 -12.12 -14.13
CA VAL A 51 2.40 -12.24 -15.60
C VAL A 51 2.25 -10.87 -16.27
N ILE A 52 1.30 -10.05 -15.83
CA ILE A 52 1.14 -8.67 -16.32
C ILE A 52 2.46 -7.88 -16.18
N PHE A 53 3.12 -7.98 -15.02
CA PHE A 53 4.40 -7.27 -14.80
C PHE A 53 5.53 -7.86 -15.64
N LYS A 54 5.63 -9.18 -15.71
CA LYS A 54 6.64 -9.87 -16.50
C LYS A 54 6.53 -9.52 -17.99
N GLN A 55 5.32 -9.59 -18.54
CA GLN A 55 5.08 -9.31 -19.96
C GLN A 55 5.26 -7.84 -20.29
N SER A 56 4.99 -6.92 -19.36
CA SER A 56 5.21 -5.50 -19.59
C SER A 56 6.66 -5.16 -19.95
N PHE A 57 7.64 -5.86 -19.40
CA PHE A 57 9.05 -5.69 -19.78
C PHE A 57 9.31 -6.15 -21.23
N PHE A 58 8.80 -7.32 -21.62
CA PHE A 58 8.97 -7.81 -22.99
C PHE A 58 8.26 -6.92 -24.00
N HIS A 59 7.03 -6.48 -23.70
CA HIS A 59 6.32 -5.51 -24.54
C HIS A 59 7.09 -4.20 -24.68
N LEU A 60 7.75 -3.73 -23.60
CA LEU A 60 8.56 -2.52 -23.63
C LEU A 60 9.71 -2.65 -24.62
N ILE A 61 10.52 -3.71 -24.54
CA ILE A 61 11.71 -3.89 -25.38
C ILE A 61 11.37 -4.29 -26.82
N GLU A 62 10.20 -4.92 -27.03
CA GLU A 62 9.69 -5.29 -28.36
C GLU A 62 8.94 -4.15 -29.06
N GLY A 63 8.83 -2.98 -28.46
CA GLY A 63 8.12 -1.83 -29.02
C GLY A 63 6.60 -1.97 -29.06
N LYS A 64 6.03 -2.93 -28.33
CA LYS A 64 4.58 -3.14 -28.21
C LYS A 64 3.94 -2.11 -27.29
N ASN A 65 2.65 -1.84 -27.46
CA ASN A 65 1.90 -0.96 -26.57
C ASN A 65 1.60 -1.65 -25.24
N LEU A 66 2.21 -1.14 -24.14
CA LEU A 66 2.02 -1.67 -22.78
C LEU A 66 0.58 -1.56 -22.28
N TYR A 67 -0.15 -0.58 -22.77
CA TYR A 67 -1.42 -0.11 -22.18
C TYR A 67 -2.65 -0.55 -22.95
N ARG A 68 -2.49 -1.53 -23.85
CA ARG A 68 -3.61 -2.21 -24.48
C ARG A 68 -3.85 -3.57 -23.80
N TRP A 69 -4.98 -4.15 -24.05
CA TRP A 69 -5.33 -5.47 -23.54
C TRP A 69 -4.61 -6.58 -24.34
N HIS A 70 -3.87 -7.43 -23.67
CA HIS A 70 -3.16 -8.59 -24.23
C HIS A 70 -3.82 -9.89 -23.74
N VAL A 71 -5.08 -10.11 -24.17
CA VAL A 71 -5.95 -11.19 -23.67
C VAL A 71 -5.36 -12.60 -23.84
N ASP A 72 -4.48 -12.81 -24.82
CA ASP A 72 -3.82 -14.09 -25.06
C ASP A 72 -2.73 -14.40 -24.01
N GLU A 73 -2.28 -13.42 -23.26
CA GLU A 73 -1.16 -13.53 -22.32
C GLU A 73 -1.62 -13.42 -20.86
N HIS A 74 -2.50 -12.46 -20.57
CA HIS A 74 -2.96 -12.18 -19.21
C HIS A 74 -4.32 -11.46 -19.18
N TRP A 75 -5.00 -11.56 -18.05
CA TRP A 75 -6.22 -10.81 -17.78
C TRP A 75 -5.88 -9.46 -17.12
N ASP A 76 -6.58 -8.40 -17.50
CA ASP A 76 -6.45 -6.99 -17.08
C ASP A 76 -5.29 -6.23 -17.75
N LEU A 77 -5.30 -4.91 -17.57
CA LEU A 77 -4.37 -3.97 -18.18
C LEU A 77 -3.14 -3.73 -17.28
N PHE A 78 -1.99 -3.55 -17.91
CA PHE A 78 -0.84 -2.96 -17.22
C PHE A 78 -1.10 -1.47 -16.97
N LYS A 79 -1.08 -1.02 -15.71
CA LYS A 79 -1.46 0.36 -15.30
C LYS A 79 -0.29 1.14 -14.68
N TYR A 80 0.88 0.55 -14.62
CA TYR A 80 2.08 1.10 -14.00
C TYR A 80 2.88 1.95 -14.99
N SER A 81 3.88 2.70 -14.48
CA SER A 81 4.71 3.53 -15.35
C SER A 81 5.61 2.71 -16.29
N PRO A 82 6.09 3.30 -17.42
CA PRO A 82 7.10 2.66 -18.27
C PRO A 82 8.40 2.33 -17.51
N ALA A 83 8.79 3.16 -16.54
CA ALA A 83 9.95 2.91 -15.69
C ALA A 83 9.77 1.65 -14.82
N PHE A 84 8.56 1.39 -14.31
CA PHE A 84 8.28 0.15 -13.57
C PHE A 84 8.45 -1.08 -14.46
N ALA A 85 7.93 -1.04 -15.70
CA ALA A 85 8.11 -2.13 -16.67
C ALA A 85 9.58 -2.44 -16.91
N LEU A 86 10.43 -1.41 -17.10
CA LEU A 86 11.86 -1.58 -17.30
C LEU A 86 12.56 -2.20 -16.08
N VAL A 87 12.31 -1.64 -14.89
CA VAL A 87 12.93 -2.13 -13.64
C VAL A 87 12.50 -3.57 -13.33
N PHE A 88 11.25 -3.93 -13.63
CA PHE A 88 10.74 -5.27 -13.46
C PHE A 88 11.45 -6.30 -14.37
N GLY A 89 12.14 -5.84 -15.41
CA GLY A 89 12.94 -6.67 -16.31
C GLY A 89 13.92 -7.61 -15.60
N ILE A 90 14.50 -7.19 -14.48
CA ILE A 90 15.40 -8.03 -13.66
C ILE A 90 14.70 -9.34 -13.23
N LEU A 91 13.41 -9.27 -12.90
CA LEU A 91 12.62 -10.44 -12.52
C LEU A 91 12.01 -11.14 -13.75
N SER A 92 11.75 -10.39 -14.82
CA SER A 92 11.12 -10.91 -16.04
C SER A 92 12.00 -11.90 -16.80
N ILE A 93 13.32 -11.68 -16.82
CA ILE A 93 14.31 -12.57 -17.48
C ILE A 93 14.54 -13.89 -16.71
N MET A 94 14.12 -13.95 -15.45
CA MET A 94 14.24 -15.16 -14.64
C MET A 94 13.18 -16.19 -15.04
N PRO A 95 13.44 -17.52 -14.80
CA PRO A 95 12.39 -18.52 -14.84
C PRO A 95 11.18 -18.07 -13.99
N THR A 96 9.97 -18.29 -14.48
CA THR A 96 8.74 -17.73 -13.87
C THR A 96 8.62 -17.99 -12.38
N PHE A 97 8.90 -19.24 -11.95
CA PHE A 97 8.85 -19.58 -10.52
C PHE A 97 9.86 -18.77 -9.68
N VAL A 98 11.08 -18.61 -10.19
CA VAL A 98 12.15 -17.87 -9.50
C VAL A 98 11.83 -16.39 -9.40
N GLY A 99 11.41 -15.77 -10.52
CA GLY A 99 11.05 -14.37 -10.54
C GLY A 99 9.84 -14.05 -9.67
N LEU A 100 8.82 -14.92 -9.68
CA LEU A 100 7.65 -14.83 -8.81
C LEU A 100 8.02 -14.92 -7.33
N PHE A 101 8.89 -15.87 -6.97
CA PHE A 101 9.38 -15.99 -5.60
C PHE A 101 10.13 -14.73 -5.15
N PHE A 102 11.03 -14.19 -5.96
CA PHE A 102 11.76 -12.97 -5.62
C PHE A 102 10.84 -11.74 -5.57
N TRP A 103 9.81 -11.67 -6.42
CA TRP A 103 8.81 -10.62 -6.34
C TRP A 103 8.05 -10.65 -5.01
N ASN A 104 7.56 -11.82 -4.60
CA ASN A 104 6.90 -12.00 -3.32
C ASN A 104 7.86 -11.71 -2.16
N LEU A 105 9.11 -12.16 -2.24
CA LEU A 105 10.14 -11.91 -1.25
C LEU A 105 10.43 -10.41 -1.08
N ILE A 106 10.55 -9.65 -2.17
CA ILE A 106 10.75 -8.19 -2.13
C ILE A 106 9.59 -7.52 -1.40
N ASN A 107 8.34 -7.87 -1.76
CA ASN A 107 7.15 -7.30 -1.13
C ASN A 107 7.15 -7.51 0.39
N VAL A 108 7.34 -8.74 0.85
CA VAL A 108 7.28 -9.05 2.29
C VAL A 108 8.50 -8.51 3.05
N ALA A 109 9.69 -8.52 2.42
CA ALA A 109 10.91 -8.02 3.04
C ALA A 109 10.85 -6.49 3.22
N VAL A 110 10.42 -5.75 2.21
CA VAL A 110 10.38 -4.28 2.26
C VAL A 110 9.43 -3.80 3.36
N ILE A 111 8.23 -4.36 3.49
CA ILE A 111 7.32 -3.97 4.57
C ILE A 111 7.85 -4.40 5.94
N PHE A 112 8.44 -5.58 6.07
CA PHE A 112 9.04 -6.04 7.32
C PHE A 112 10.18 -5.12 7.78
N PHE A 113 11.16 -4.89 6.93
CA PHE A 113 12.32 -4.08 7.29
C PHE A 113 11.96 -2.60 7.49
N SER A 114 10.94 -2.08 6.79
CA SER A 114 10.48 -0.70 6.98
C SER A 114 9.91 -0.46 8.38
N VAL A 115 9.15 -1.41 8.93
CA VAL A 115 8.65 -1.33 10.31
C VAL A 115 9.80 -1.37 11.31
N TYR A 116 10.78 -2.26 11.11
CA TYR A 116 11.96 -2.31 11.98
C TYR A 116 12.88 -1.09 11.82
N PHE A 117 12.81 -0.38 10.72
CA PHE A 117 13.55 0.85 10.49
C PHE A 117 12.91 2.09 11.15
N LEU A 118 11.65 2.04 11.59
CA LEU A 118 11.02 3.17 12.29
C LEU A 118 11.85 3.54 13.53
N PRO A 119 12.15 4.83 13.75
CA PRO A 119 12.87 5.30 14.95
C PRO A 119 11.94 5.38 16.16
N ARG A 120 12.50 5.50 17.33
CA ARG A 120 11.81 5.80 18.60
C ARG A 120 10.71 4.79 18.95
N ILE A 121 10.83 3.56 18.52
CA ILE A 121 9.86 2.47 18.77
C ILE A 121 10.64 1.26 19.27
N ASP A 122 10.20 0.66 20.36
CA ASP A 122 10.81 -0.53 20.93
C ASP A 122 10.56 -1.78 20.05
N LEU A 123 11.40 -2.81 20.24
CA LEU A 123 11.35 -4.04 19.43
C LEU A 123 10.02 -4.80 19.59
N ARG A 124 9.41 -4.77 20.78
CA ARG A 124 8.14 -5.45 21.03
C ARG A 124 7.01 -4.80 20.25
N THR A 125 6.94 -3.47 20.29
CA THR A 125 5.93 -2.70 19.54
C THR A 125 6.08 -2.91 18.02
N LYS A 126 7.31 -2.91 17.47
CA LYS A 126 7.56 -3.26 16.07
C LYS A 126 7.10 -4.68 15.73
N GLY A 127 7.38 -5.63 16.61
CA GLY A 127 6.92 -7.00 16.42
C GLY A 127 5.39 -7.14 16.45
N LEU A 128 4.70 -6.41 17.33
CA LEU A 128 3.24 -6.36 17.37
C LEU A 128 2.65 -5.77 16.11
N MET A 129 3.25 -4.69 15.57
CA MET A 129 2.84 -4.11 14.29
C MET A 129 2.95 -5.13 13.15
N VAL A 130 4.08 -5.83 13.05
CA VAL A 130 4.27 -6.88 12.04
C VAL A 130 3.27 -8.01 12.24
N ALA A 131 3.10 -8.51 13.47
CA ALA A 131 2.17 -9.60 13.77
C ALA A 131 0.72 -9.26 13.38
N PHE A 132 0.29 -8.01 13.63
CA PHE A 132 -1.03 -7.52 13.25
C PHE A 132 -1.26 -7.53 11.73
N MET A 133 -0.20 -7.29 10.94
CA MET A 133 -0.27 -7.23 9.48
C MET A 133 -0.19 -8.60 8.79
N LEU A 134 0.22 -9.70 9.47
CA LEU A 134 0.59 -10.97 8.82
C LEU A 134 -0.50 -11.54 7.90
N VAL A 135 -1.75 -11.54 8.33
CA VAL A 135 -2.86 -12.11 7.55
C VAL A 135 -3.13 -11.28 6.29
N GLU A 136 -3.17 -9.96 6.42
CA GLU A 136 -3.37 -9.08 5.27
C GLU A 136 -2.14 -9.09 4.33
N LEU A 137 -0.94 -9.26 4.89
CA LEU A 137 0.28 -9.44 4.11
C LEU A 137 0.22 -10.73 3.28
N LEU A 138 -0.27 -11.83 3.87
CA LEU A 138 -0.50 -13.07 3.13
C LEU A 138 -1.49 -12.85 1.99
N THR A 139 -2.65 -12.23 2.25
CA THR A 139 -3.65 -11.91 1.23
C THR A 139 -3.07 -11.08 0.08
N ALA A 140 -2.27 -10.05 0.40
CA ALA A 140 -1.64 -9.21 -0.61
C ALA A 140 -0.59 -9.97 -1.43
N THR A 141 0.18 -10.86 -0.78
CA THR A 141 1.24 -11.64 -1.42
C THR A 141 0.67 -12.75 -2.33
N GLN A 142 -0.45 -13.39 -1.93
CA GLN A 142 -1.16 -14.37 -2.75
C GLN A 142 -1.79 -13.79 -4.03
N ASN A 143 -1.90 -12.47 -4.11
CA ASN A 143 -2.38 -11.77 -5.31
C ASN A 143 -1.22 -11.12 -6.11
N GLU A 144 0.04 -11.33 -5.74
CA GLU A 144 1.26 -10.86 -6.41
C GLU A 144 1.27 -9.35 -6.72
N GLN A 145 0.47 -8.57 -5.99
CA GLN A 145 0.37 -7.13 -6.18
C GLN A 145 1.53 -6.38 -5.50
N SER A 146 1.77 -5.14 -5.93
CA SER A 146 2.82 -4.26 -5.38
C SER A 146 2.44 -3.56 -4.06
N ASN A 147 1.30 -3.90 -3.45
CA ASN A 147 0.73 -3.12 -2.35
C ASN A 147 1.57 -3.17 -1.06
N ALA A 148 2.15 -4.34 -0.73
CA ALA A 148 3.04 -4.47 0.43
C ALA A 148 4.36 -3.71 0.21
N LEU A 149 4.90 -3.72 -1.01
CA LEU A 149 6.05 -2.91 -1.41
C LEU A 149 5.74 -1.41 -1.22
N ILE A 150 4.59 -0.94 -1.68
CA ILE A 150 4.16 0.46 -1.54
C ILE A 150 4.04 0.85 -0.07
N ALA A 151 3.36 0.04 0.76
CA ALA A 151 3.25 0.30 2.19
C ALA A 151 4.63 0.43 2.85
N GLY A 152 5.52 -0.52 2.55
CA GLY A 152 6.88 -0.51 3.09
C GLY A 152 7.71 0.67 2.62
N LEU A 153 7.63 1.07 1.35
CA LEU A 153 8.32 2.26 0.84
C LEU A 153 7.83 3.54 1.50
N LEU A 154 6.52 3.70 1.74
CA LEU A 154 5.98 4.86 2.45
C LEU A 154 6.44 4.92 3.92
N ILE A 155 6.51 3.75 4.59
CA ILE A 155 7.05 3.66 5.96
C ILE A 155 8.56 3.95 5.97
N PHE A 156 9.32 3.43 5.00
CA PHE A 156 10.75 3.78 4.84
C PHE A 156 10.96 5.27 4.59
N ALA A 157 10.11 5.88 3.73
CA ALA A 157 10.18 7.31 3.47
C ALA A 157 10.07 8.12 4.77
N PHE A 158 9.09 7.79 5.60
CA PHE A 158 8.95 8.40 6.93
C PHE A 158 10.17 8.16 7.81
N GLY A 159 10.66 6.91 7.90
CA GLY A 159 11.85 6.58 8.67
C GLY A 159 13.12 7.31 8.18
N PHE A 160 13.23 7.60 6.89
CA PHE A 160 14.30 8.41 6.31
C PHE A 160 14.11 9.91 6.60
N LEU A 161 12.88 10.43 6.54
CA LEU A 161 12.57 11.80 6.94
C LEU A 161 12.95 12.07 8.40
N GLU A 162 12.64 11.15 9.31
CA GLU A 162 13.01 11.22 10.73
C GLU A 162 14.53 11.18 10.99
N ARG A 163 15.35 10.84 9.96
CA ARG A 163 16.82 10.80 10.00
C ARG A 163 17.47 11.81 9.08
N ASP A 164 16.71 12.78 8.56
CA ASP A 164 17.18 13.81 7.62
C ASP A 164 17.84 13.24 6.33
N LYS A 165 17.48 12.00 5.95
CA LYS A 165 17.97 11.34 4.74
C LYS A 165 17.05 11.63 3.54
N TYR A 166 16.99 12.89 3.13
CA TYR A 166 16.01 13.40 2.16
C TYR A 166 16.08 12.72 0.80
N TRP A 167 17.27 12.37 0.29
CA TRP A 167 17.44 11.62 -0.96
C TRP A 167 16.72 10.27 -0.93
N MET A 168 16.90 9.51 0.15
CA MET A 168 16.26 8.20 0.31
C MET A 168 14.74 8.34 0.53
N ALA A 169 14.32 9.33 1.32
CA ALA A 169 12.91 9.60 1.53
C ALA A 169 12.20 9.93 0.21
N SER A 170 12.78 10.84 -0.59
CA SER A 170 12.24 11.22 -1.90
C SER A 170 12.23 10.05 -2.87
N LEU A 171 13.30 9.23 -2.92
CA LEU A 171 13.33 8.02 -3.75
C LEU A 171 12.17 7.09 -3.41
N CYS A 172 11.96 6.78 -2.12
CA CYS A 172 10.88 5.90 -1.70
C CYS A 172 9.50 6.44 -2.12
N ILE A 173 9.24 7.74 -1.93
CA ILE A 173 7.95 8.34 -2.33
C ILE A 173 7.80 8.32 -3.86
N VAL A 174 8.83 8.73 -4.61
CA VAL A 174 8.77 8.77 -6.06
C VAL A 174 8.60 7.36 -6.65
N CYS A 175 9.27 6.35 -6.11
CA CYS A 175 9.04 4.95 -6.50
C CYS A 175 7.56 4.57 -6.36
N THR A 176 6.89 4.97 -5.25
CA THR A 176 5.46 4.66 -5.10
C THR A 176 4.58 5.42 -6.09
N ILE A 177 4.96 6.64 -6.53
CA ILE A 177 4.27 7.37 -7.60
C ILE A 177 4.38 6.63 -8.93
N PHE A 178 5.57 6.11 -9.26
CA PHE A 178 5.83 5.40 -10.52
C PHE A 178 5.26 3.97 -10.53
N ILE A 179 5.03 3.36 -9.36
CA ILE A 179 4.31 2.09 -9.23
C ILE A 179 2.79 2.34 -9.31
N LYS A 180 2.24 3.05 -8.35
CA LYS A 180 0.83 3.48 -8.29
C LYS A 180 0.79 4.89 -7.69
N LEU A 181 0.14 5.84 -8.26
CA LEU A 181 0.15 7.26 -7.90
C LEU A 181 -0.06 7.60 -6.39
N PHE A 182 -0.08 6.61 -5.52
CA PHE A 182 -0.31 6.75 -4.06
C PHE A 182 0.70 7.64 -3.37
N GLY A 183 1.96 7.65 -3.83
CA GLY A 183 3.01 8.51 -3.30
C GLY A 183 2.73 10.01 -3.40
N ILE A 184 1.84 10.44 -4.31
CA ILE A 184 1.48 11.86 -4.43
C ILE A 184 0.92 12.40 -3.10
N VAL A 185 0.07 11.63 -2.43
CA VAL A 185 -0.49 12.02 -1.12
C VAL A 185 0.60 12.08 -0.05
N ALA A 186 1.58 11.20 -0.12
CA ALA A 186 2.69 11.17 0.83
C ALA A 186 3.62 12.40 0.74
N LEU A 187 3.59 13.15 -0.36
CA LEU A 187 4.30 14.44 -0.45
C LEU A 187 3.83 15.44 0.62
N ALA A 188 2.60 15.30 1.13
CA ALA A 188 2.11 16.11 2.24
C ALA A 188 2.97 15.96 3.52
N LEU A 189 3.64 14.82 3.72
CA LEU A 189 4.55 14.63 4.84
C LEU A 189 5.72 15.62 4.83
N TYR A 190 6.12 16.12 3.66
CA TYR A 190 7.22 17.09 3.55
C TYR A 190 6.93 18.41 4.27
N LEU A 191 5.64 18.77 4.39
CA LEU A 191 5.22 19.97 5.10
C LEU A 191 5.60 19.94 6.58
N LEU A 192 5.76 18.74 7.15
CA LEU A 192 6.08 18.53 8.57
C LEU A 192 7.58 18.69 8.89
N TYR A 193 8.44 18.84 7.88
CA TYR A 193 9.90 18.88 8.04
C TYR A 193 10.48 20.23 7.58
N PRO A 194 11.60 20.69 8.16
CA PRO A 194 12.11 22.04 7.92
C PRO A 194 12.68 22.24 6.52
N ASN A 195 13.37 21.25 5.95
CA ASN A 195 14.15 21.40 4.72
C ASN A 195 13.34 21.16 3.44
N LYS A 196 12.25 21.92 3.26
CA LYS A 196 11.28 21.74 2.15
C LYS A 196 11.92 21.88 0.76
N PHE A 197 12.83 22.83 0.57
CA PHE A 197 13.55 23.00 -0.69
C PHE A 197 14.41 21.78 -1.02
N LYS A 198 15.09 21.21 -0.02
CA LYS A 198 15.90 20.00 -0.20
C LYS A 198 15.02 18.83 -0.61
N LEU A 199 13.85 18.66 0.01
CA LEU A 199 12.85 17.67 -0.36
C LEU A 199 12.31 17.90 -1.78
N ALA A 200 12.03 19.15 -2.14
CA ALA A 200 11.52 19.50 -3.47
C ALA A 200 12.52 19.14 -4.58
N TYR A 201 13.79 19.59 -4.47
CA TYR A 201 14.76 19.32 -5.54
C TYR A 201 15.19 17.84 -5.60
N THR A 202 15.28 17.12 -4.46
CA THR A 202 15.57 15.70 -4.47
C THR A 202 14.41 14.89 -5.08
N THR A 203 13.17 15.29 -4.83
CA THR A 203 12.00 14.70 -5.47
C THR A 203 12.00 14.96 -6.97
N ALA A 204 12.25 16.21 -7.39
CA ALA A 204 12.34 16.57 -8.80
C ALA A 204 13.44 15.77 -9.51
N ALA A 205 14.62 15.62 -8.91
CA ALA A 205 15.72 14.83 -9.46
C ALA A 205 15.31 13.37 -9.68
N TRP A 206 14.65 12.72 -8.69
CA TRP A 206 14.18 11.34 -8.84
C TRP A 206 13.05 11.22 -9.87
N VAL A 207 12.10 12.17 -9.91
CA VAL A 207 11.04 12.19 -10.93
C VAL A 207 11.66 12.27 -12.33
N VAL A 208 12.61 13.18 -12.55
CA VAL A 208 13.31 13.29 -13.85
C VAL A 208 14.02 11.99 -14.18
N LEU A 209 14.83 11.45 -13.24
CA LEU A 209 15.60 10.23 -13.44
C LEU A 209 14.69 9.04 -13.82
N LEU A 210 13.64 8.79 -13.05
CA LEU A 210 12.74 7.67 -13.33
C LEU A 210 11.89 7.91 -14.58
N THR A 211 11.58 9.18 -14.92
CA THR A 211 10.87 9.48 -16.18
C THR A 211 11.74 9.17 -17.39
N ILE A 212 13.01 9.54 -17.39
CA ILE A 212 13.90 9.31 -18.52
C ILE A 212 14.47 7.89 -18.60
N LEU A 213 14.38 7.13 -17.49
CA LEU A 213 14.97 5.79 -17.39
C LEU A 213 14.62 4.85 -18.57
N PRO A 214 13.36 4.80 -19.08
CA PRO A 214 13.01 3.92 -20.21
C PRO A 214 13.78 4.23 -21.52
N ILE A 215 14.37 5.41 -21.67
CA ILE A 215 15.15 5.78 -22.89
C ILE A 215 16.30 4.81 -23.17
N VAL A 216 16.83 4.14 -22.12
CA VAL A 216 17.91 3.15 -22.27
C VAL A 216 17.48 1.90 -23.05
N ALA A 217 16.16 1.67 -23.19
CA ALA A 217 15.60 0.46 -23.80
C ALA A 217 14.65 0.72 -24.96
N VAL A 218 14.27 1.99 -25.23
CA VAL A 218 13.28 2.33 -26.25
C VAL A 218 13.76 3.51 -27.11
N SER A 219 13.22 3.62 -28.35
CA SER A 219 13.48 4.79 -29.21
C SER A 219 12.82 6.06 -28.66
N PRO A 220 13.28 7.26 -29.04
CA PRO A 220 12.66 8.53 -28.64
C PRO A 220 11.18 8.62 -29.00
N ASP A 221 10.77 8.14 -30.16
CA ASP A 221 9.36 8.14 -30.59
C ASP A 221 8.52 7.21 -29.71
N GLN A 222 9.00 6.00 -29.46
CA GLN A 222 8.35 5.05 -28.57
C GLN A 222 8.23 5.61 -27.15
N PHE A 223 9.28 6.28 -26.64
CA PHE A 223 9.26 6.92 -25.34
C PHE A 223 8.11 7.91 -25.19
N VAL A 224 7.91 8.79 -26.19
CA VAL A 224 6.81 9.76 -26.18
C VAL A 224 5.44 9.05 -26.21
N VAL A 225 5.31 8.02 -27.04
CA VAL A 225 4.07 7.22 -27.15
C VAL A 225 3.73 6.54 -25.84
N LEU A 226 4.72 5.96 -25.14
CA LEU A 226 4.53 5.28 -23.86
C LEU A 226 3.90 6.20 -22.80
N TYR A 227 4.45 7.39 -22.59
CA TYR A 227 3.92 8.33 -21.60
C TYR A 227 2.57 8.93 -22.01
N LYS A 228 2.35 9.21 -23.29
CA LYS A 228 1.05 9.66 -23.80
C LYS A 228 -0.04 8.61 -23.60
N THR A 229 0.26 7.32 -23.87
CA THR A 229 -0.70 6.23 -23.69
C THR A 229 -0.94 5.91 -22.23
N TRP A 230 0.10 5.95 -21.40
CA TRP A 230 -0.05 5.81 -19.94
C TRP A 230 -0.98 6.89 -19.36
N TRP A 231 -0.75 8.16 -19.72
CA TRP A 231 -1.60 9.26 -19.28
C TRP A 231 -3.06 9.10 -19.73
N LYS A 232 -3.28 8.69 -20.98
CA LYS A 232 -4.63 8.42 -21.50
C LYS A 232 -5.32 7.30 -20.70
N LEU A 233 -4.60 6.23 -20.40
CA LEU A 233 -5.12 5.13 -19.59
C LEU A 233 -5.53 5.62 -18.19
N LEU A 234 -4.66 6.35 -17.49
CA LEU A 234 -4.95 6.88 -16.16
C LEU A 234 -6.15 7.83 -16.15
N ALA A 235 -6.32 8.64 -17.19
CA ALA A 235 -7.46 9.54 -17.33
C ALA A 235 -8.78 8.78 -17.57
N ALA A 236 -8.75 7.70 -18.35
CA ALA A 236 -9.92 6.88 -18.66
C ALA A 236 -10.35 5.95 -17.51
N ASP A 237 -9.44 5.64 -16.57
CA ASP A 237 -9.68 4.66 -15.49
C ASP A 237 -10.64 5.16 -14.38
N ARG A 238 -11.04 6.45 -14.41
CA ARG A 238 -11.81 7.09 -13.34
C ARG A 238 -13.21 6.54 -13.11
N ASP A 239 -13.87 6.00 -14.12
CA ASP A 239 -15.33 5.73 -14.07
C ASP A 239 -15.69 4.27 -13.81
N PHE A 240 -14.73 3.37 -13.76
CA PHE A 240 -14.96 1.93 -13.87
C PHE A 240 -15.52 1.24 -12.62
N SER A 241 -15.31 1.74 -11.40
CA SER A 241 -15.73 1.04 -10.17
C SER A 241 -15.83 2.00 -8.98
N ASP A 242 -16.58 1.61 -7.97
CA ASP A 242 -16.63 2.33 -6.69
C ASP A 242 -15.71 1.68 -5.65
N GLY A 243 -15.25 0.45 -5.89
CA GLY A 243 -14.28 -0.30 -5.08
C GLY A 243 -14.67 -0.49 -3.61
N LEU A 244 -13.75 -1.05 -2.85
CA LEU A 244 -13.85 -1.12 -1.38
C LEU A 244 -13.40 0.23 -0.79
N SER A 245 -14.26 1.25 -0.90
CA SER A 245 -13.91 2.65 -0.61
C SER A 245 -15.04 3.41 0.10
N VAL A 246 -14.73 4.64 0.51
CA VAL A 246 -15.74 5.59 1.04
C VAL A 246 -16.91 5.76 0.05
N ILE A 247 -16.61 5.83 -1.25
CA ILE A 247 -17.64 6.00 -2.28
C ILE A 247 -18.55 4.77 -2.34
N GLY A 248 -17.96 3.56 -2.37
CA GLY A 248 -18.71 2.31 -2.34
C GLY A 248 -19.55 2.18 -1.07
N TRP A 249 -18.98 2.52 0.08
CA TRP A 249 -19.68 2.50 1.37
C TRP A 249 -20.88 3.46 1.39
N LEU A 250 -20.70 4.74 1.01
CA LEU A 250 -21.77 5.73 0.98
C LEU A 250 -22.90 5.34 0.03
N LYS A 251 -22.56 4.80 -1.13
CA LYS A 251 -23.54 4.33 -2.11
C LYS A 251 -24.36 3.15 -1.60
N ILE A 252 -23.72 2.16 -0.97
CA ILE A 252 -24.38 0.91 -0.59
C ILE A 252 -25.16 1.05 0.72
N TRP A 253 -24.60 1.71 1.73
CA TRP A 253 -25.23 1.81 3.05
C TRP A 253 -26.28 2.91 3.14
N PHE A 254 -26.08 4.01 2.39
CA PHE A 254 -26.92 5.20 2.48
C PHE A 254 -27.61 5.54 1.16
N SER A 255 -27.47 4.71 0.12
CA SER A 255 -28.01 4.93 -1.22
C SER A 255 -27.64 6.30 -1.84
N LEU A 256 -26.51 6.86 -1.40
CA LEU A 256 -26.03 8.16 -1.86
C LEU A 256 -25.26 8.01 -3.19
N LYS A 257 -25.81 8.54 -4.27
CA LYS A 257 -25.16 8.60 -5.59
C LYS A 257 -24.33 9.90 -5.71
N LEU A 258 -23.19 9.95 -5.04
CA LEU A 258 -22.34 11.14 -5.01
C LEU A 258 -21.32 11.10 -6.16
N ASN A 259 -20.97 12.30 -6.65
CA ASN A 259 -19.87 12.43 -7.60
C ASN A 259 -18.53 12.11 -6.91
N LYS A 260 -17.77 11.19 -7.49
CA LYS A 260 -16.45 10.72 -6.97
C LYS A 260 -15.49 11.87 -6.72
N THR A 261 -15.49 12.88 -7.60
CA THR A 261 -14.61 14.04 -7.47
C THR A 261 -14.90 14.84 -6.20
N TYR A 262 -16.18 15.09 -5.89
CA TYR A 262 -16.54 15.83 -4.67
C TYR A 262 -16.21 15.03 -3.40
N VAL A 263 -16.46 13.73 -3.39
CA VAL A 263 -16.09 12.88 -2.23
C VAL A 263 -14.57 12.91 -2.00
N ASN A 264 -13.78 12.81 -3.07
CA ASN A 264 -12.31 12.87 -2.96
C ASN A 264 -11.83 14.27 -2.55
N LEU A 265 -12.44 15.35 -3.02
CA LEU A 265 -12.09 16.71 -2.60
C LEU A 265 -12.42 16.96 -1.12
N ILE A 266 -13.57 16.48 -0.64
CA ILE A 266 -13.91 16.54 0.79
C ILE A 266 -12.91 15.72 1.61
N GLY A 267 -12.59 14.49 1.17
CA GLY A 267 -11.58 13.65 1.80
C GLY A 267 -10.21 14.30 1.85
N MET A 268 -9.81 14.99 0.78
CA MET A 268 -8.55 15.75 0.73
C MET A 268 -8.59 16.96 1.67
N ALA A 269 -9.69 17.70 1.70
CA ALA A 269 -9.87 18.83 2.62
C ALA A 269 -9.75 18.36 4.08
N LEU A 270 -10.45 17.29 4.45
CA LEU A 270 -10.35 16.70 5.81
C LEU A 270 -8.93 16.21 6.13
N PHE A 271 -8.25 15.58 5.16
CA PHE A 271 -6.85 15.17 5.30
C PHE A 271 -5.91 16.35 5.57
N CYS A 272 -6.17 17.50 4.97
CA CYS A 272 -5.35 18.71 5.13
C CYS A 272 -5.62 19.47 6.43
N LEU A 273 -6.76 19.27 7.10
CA LEU A 273 -7.09 20.01 8.34
C LEU A 273 -6.00 19.93 9.42
N PRO A 274 -5.42 18.77 9.75
CA PRO A 274 -4.36 18.70 10.75
C PRO A 274 -3.10 19.51 10.40
N LEU A 275 -2.86 19.79 9.11
CA LEU A 275 -1.68 20.56 8.69
C LEU A 275 -1.70 22.02 9.17
N VAL A 276 -2.82 22.55 9.66
CA VAL A 276 -2.88 23.88 10.27
C VAL A 276 -2.20 23.91 11.65
N LYS A 277 -1.97 22.76 12.29
CA LYS A 277 -1.31 22.63 13.59
C LYS A 277 0.21 22.66 13.50
N ILE A 278 0.76 23.75 12.96
CA ILE A 278 2.21 23.90 12.72
C ILE A 278 3.02 23.67 14.00
N LYS A 279 2.51 24.09 15.17
CA LYS A 279 3.18 23.88 16.47
C LYS A 279 3.38 22.42 16.83
N SER A 280 2.57 21.52 16.27
CA SER A 280 2.65 20.06 16.51
C SER A 280 3.66 19.35 15.61
N TYR A 281 4.23 20.02 14.61
CA TYR A 281 5.17 19.39 13.65
C TYR A 281 6.44 18.85 14.31
N GLY A 282 6.86 19.41 15.46
CA GLY A 282 7.96 18.87 16.27
C GLY A 282 7.64 17.55 16.98
N ASN A 283 6.35 17.20 17.16
CA ASN A 283 5.94 16.00 17.85
C ASN A 283 6.04 14.77 16.94
N PHE A 284 6.79 13.76 17.36
CA PHE A 284 6.97 12.51 16.61
C PHE A 284 5.66 11.76 16.38
N VAL A 285 4.80 11.66 17.42
CA VAL A 285 3.51 10.96 17.34
C VAL A 285 2.60 11.66 16.32
N PHE A 286 2.58 12.99 16.30
CA PHE A 286 1.84 13.76 15.31
C PHE A 286 2.28 13.41 13.87
N ARG A 287 3.58 13.40 13.60
CA ARG A 287 4.11 13.05 12.28
C ARG A 287 3.80 11.59 11.91
N ALA A 288 3.91 10.68 12.88
CA ALA A 288 3.57 9.27 12.67
C ALA A 288 2.06 9.05 12.39
N LEU A 289 1.17 9.79 13.07
CA LEU A 289 -0.26 9.76 12.77
C LEU A 289 -0.59 10.37 11.41
N MET A 290 0.17 11.37 10.95
CA MET A 290 0.05 11.86 9.57
C MET A 290 0.47 10.79 8.55
N LEU A 291 1.55 10.02 8.81
CA LEU A 291 1.87 8.84 7.99
C LEU A 291 0.72 7.82 8.01
N ALA A 292 0.16 7.51 9.19
CA ALA A 292 -0.99 6.59 9.31
C ALA A 292 -2.18 7.11 8.49
N SER A 293 -2.47 8.42 8.54
CA SER A 293 -3.51 9.05 7.73
C SER A 293 -3.26 8.88 6.23
N VAL A 294 -2.02 9.08 5.75
CA VAL A 294 -1.65 8.82 4.34
C VAL A 294 -1.93 7.38 3.95
N LEU A 295 -1.42 6.41 4.74
CA LEU A 295 -1.53 4.99 4.44
C LEU A 295 -3.00 4.51 4.38
N VAL A 296 -3.85 5.01 5.27
CA VAL A 296 -5.27 4.66 5.25
C VAL A 296 -6.00 5.40 4.13
N TRP A 297 -5.74 6.70 3.96
CA TRP A 297 -6.41 7.56 2.98
C TRP A 297 -6.24 7.04 1.54
N VAL A 298 -5.04 6.67 1.13
CA VAL A 298 -4.74 6.19 -0.24
C VAL A 298 -5.50 4.92 -0.61
N VAL A 299 -6.02 4.19 0.37
CA VAL A 299 -6.84 3.00 0.16
C VAL A 299 -8.33 3.36 0.17
N ILE A 300 -8.82 4.02 1.22
CA ILE A 300 -10.25 4.25 1.39
C ILE A 300 -10.84 5.28 0.42
N PHE A 301 -10.04 6.17 -0.16
CA PHE A 301 -10.45 7.11 -1.21
C PHE A 301 -10.07 6.64 -2.62
N ASN A 302 -9.54 5.43 -2.75
CA ASN A 302 -9.26 4.84 -4.05
C ASN A 302 -10.46 4.03 -4.56
N HIS A 303 -11.08 4.49 -5.64
CA HIS A 303 -12.20 3.81 -6.31
C HIS A 303 -11.82 2.45 -6.92
N ARG A 304 -10.53 2.13 -7.01
CA ARG A 304 -9.99 0.84 -7.45
C ARG A 304 -9.44 -0.01 -6.30
N ALA A 305 -9.78 0.33 -5.05
CA ALA A 305 -9.36 -0.46 -3.92
C ALA A 305 -9.98 -1.87 -3.97
N GLU A 306 -9.13 -2.86 -4.01
CA GLU A 306 -9.44 -4.29 -3.96
C GLU A 306 -8.99 -4.85 -2.61
N SER A 307 -9.39 -6.10 -2.30
CA SER A 307 -9.00 -6.74 -1.05
C SER A 307 -7.48 -6.71 -0.77
N PRO A 308 -6.59 -7.03 -1.73
CA PRO A 308 -5.14 -7.01 -1.50
C PRO A 308 -4.55 -5.61 -1.26
N THR A 309 -5.29 -4.54 -1.57
CA THR A 309 -4.82 -3.17 -1.35
C THR A 309 -4.79 -2.81 0.13
N PHE A 310 -5.60 -3.50 0.95
CA PHE A 310 -5.78 -3.17 2.36
C PHE A 310 -4.56 -3.41 3.24
N ILE A 311 -3.53 -4.12 2.78
CA ILE A 311 -2.24 -4.18 3.50
C ILE A 311 -1.66 -2.78 3.74
N ILE A 312 -1.89 -1.81 2.83
CA ILE A 312 -1.46 -0.43 3.01
C ILE A 312 -2.26 0.24 4.15
N ALA A 313 -3.58 0.08 4.16
CA ALA A 313 -4.43 0.63 5.21
C ALA A 313 -4.15 -0.03 6.58
N ILE A 314 -3.97 -1.35 6.62
CA ILE A 314 -3.67 -2.09 7.86
C ILE A 314 -2.29 -1.72 8.41
N ALA A 315 -1.31 -1.42 7.56
CA ALA A 315 -0.04 -0.82 8.01
C ALA A 315 -0.27 0.56 8.66
N GLY A 316 -1.15 1.39 8.10
CA GLY A 316 -1.57 2.65 8.70
C GLY A 316 -2.28 2.47 10.04
N VAL A 317 -3.19 1.50 10.14
CA VAL A 317 -3.86 1.13 11.40
C VAL A 317 -2.85 0.67 12.46
N ALA A 318 -1.85 -0.12 12.07
CA ALA A 318 -0.78 -0.54 12.98
C ALA A 318 0.02 0.66 13.50
N VAL A 319 0.43 1.59 12.61
CA VAL A 319 1.12 2.83 13.01
C VAL A 319 0.24 3.64 13.96
N TRP A 320 -1.03 3.89 13.62
CA TRP A 320 -1.95 4.65 14.44
C TRP A 320 -2.12 4.07 15.84
N TYR A 321 -2.37 2.76 15.95
CA TYR A 321 -2.68 2.14 17.24
C TYR A 321 -1.46 1.95 18.13
N TYR A 322 -0.34 1.52 17.54
CA TYR A 322 0.83 1.13 18.33
C TYR A 322 1.74 2.29 18.73
N LEU A 323 1.61 3.48 18.15
CA LEU A 323 2.46 4.64 18.43
C LEU A 323 1.84 5.65 19.41
N GLN A 324 0.61 5.46 19.85
CA GLN A 324 -0.03 6.33 20.83
C GLN A 324 -0.54 5.56 22.06
N ALA A 325 -0.84 6.28 23.14
CA ALA A 325 -1.42 5.71 24.33
C ALA A 325 -2.76 5.01 24.00
N PRO A 326 -2.97 3.75 24.42
CA PRO A 326 -4.18 3.00 24.09
C PRO A 326 -5.39 3.56 24.85
N THR A 327 -6.50 3.75 24.15
CA THR A 327 -7.82 4.02 24.74
C THR A 327 -8.76 2.84 24.51
N LYS A 328 -9.84 2.75 25.29
CA LYS A 328 -10.87 1.71 25.07
C LYS A 328 -11.44 1.77 23.64
N LEU A 329 -11.71 2.98 23.12
CA LEU A 329 -12.21 3.16 21.77
C LEU A 329 -11.20 2.71 20.74
N ASN A 330 -9.91 3.06 20.87
CA ASN A 330 -8.86 2.64 19.95
C ASN A 330 -8.72 1.12 19.92
N TYR A 331 -8.85 0.46 21.07
CA TYR A 331 -8.84 -1.00 21.14
C TYR A 331 -10.02 -1.62 20.39
N VAL A 332 -11.24 -1.12 20.60
CA VAL A 332 -12.43 -1.60 19.88
C VAL A 332 -12.27 -1.43 18.38
N LEU A 333 -11.82 -0.27 17.92
CA LEU A 333 -11.58 -0.01 16.50
C LEU A 333 -10.49 -0.93 15.92
N LEU A 334 -9.42 -1.21 16.67
CA LEU A 334 -8.40 -2.19 16.26
C LEU A 334 -8.99 -3.58 16.07
N VAL A 335 -9.81 -4.05 17.02
CA VAL A 335 -10.49 -5.35 16.94
C VAL A 335 -11.44 -5.39 15.74
N LEU A 336 -12.21 -4.33 15.50
CA LEU A 336 -13.07 -4.23 14.33
C LEU A 336 -12.27 -4.30 13.03
N ALA A 337 -11.13 -3.61 12.94
CA ALA A 337 -10.24 -3.69 11.76
C ALA A 337 -9.67 -5.10 11.60
N PHE A 338 -9.26 -5.76 12.68
CA PHE A 338 -8.76 -7.12 12.60
C PHE A 338 -9.84 -8.10 12.11
N VAL A 339 -11.04 -8.04 12.66
CA VAL A 339 -12.14 -8.94 12.30
C VAL A 339 -12.69 -8.61 10.90
N PHE A 340 -13.10 -7.38 10.66
CA PHE A 340 -13.86 -7.02 9.46
C PHE A 340 -13.02 -6.51 8.28
N THR A 341 -11.78 -6.05 8.52
CA THR A 341 -10.88 -5.74 7.41
C THR A 341 -9.97 -6.92 7.10
N THR A 342 -9.30 -7.48 8.12
CA THR A 342 -8.26 -8.48 7.90
C THR A 342 -8.81 -9.90 7.73
N LEU A 343 -9.73 -10.34 8.61
CA LEU A 343 -10.25 -11.72 8.59
C LEU A 343 -11.46 -11.91 7.67
N SER A 344 -12.22 -10.86 7.33
CA SER A 344 -13.45 -10.97 6.55
C SER A 344 -13.30 -11.65 5.17
N PRO A 345 -12.18 -11.52 4.42
CA PRO A 345 -12.02 -12.20 3.14
C PRO A 345 -11.52 -13.64 3.27
N THR A 346 -11.15 -14.08 4.47
CA THR A 346 -10.56 -15.41 4.70
C THR A 346 -11.63 -16.49 4.88
N ASP A 347 -11.21 -17.76 4.76
CA ASP A 347 -12.06 -18.93 4.97
C ASP A 347 -12.47 -19.15 6.45
N LEU A 348 -12.07 -18.26 7.35
CA LEU A 348 -12.57 -18.23 8.72
C LEU A 348 -14.08 -17.97 8.77
N PHE A 349 -14.59 -17.22 7.79
CA PHE A 349 -16.02 -16.98 7.62
C PHE A 349 -16.59 -17.87 6.51
N PRO A 350 -17.78 -18.49 6.71
CA PRO A 350 -18.44 -19.29 5.71
C PRO A 350 -18.66 -18.52 4.39
N PRO A 351 -18.63 -19.21 3.23
CA PRO A 351 -18.77 -18.54 1.91
C PRO A 351 -20.04 -17.70 1.80
N PHE A 352 -21.16 -18.13 2.38
CA PHE A 352 -22.41 -17.37 2.32
C PHE A 352 -22.30 -16.02 3.03
N ILE A 353 -21.62 -15.93 4.21
CA ILE A 353 -21.41 -14.66 4.90
C ILE A 353 -20.53 -13.74 4.09
N ARG A 354 -19.47 -14.28 3.48
CA ARG A 354 -18.56 -13.48 2.64
C ARG A 354 -19.28 -12.93 1.40
N ASN A 355 -20.03 -13.78 0.70
CA ASN A 355 -20.61 -13.45 -0.60
C ASN A 355 -21.92 -12.65 -0.50
N GLU A 356 -22.73 -12.87 0.55
CA GLU A 356 -24.03 -12.20 0.70
C GLU A 356 -23.98 -10.97 1.62
N PHE A 357 -22.98 -10.89 2.52
CA PHE A 357 -22.91 -9.77 3.47
C PHE A 357 -21.60 -8.97 3.33
N PHE A 358 -20.42 -9.61 3.38
CA PHE A 358 -19.18 -8.83 3.46
C PHE A 358 -18.84 -8.12 2.15
N TRP A 359 -18.90 -8.82 1.04
CA TRP A 359 -18.61 -8.25 -0.28
C TRP A 359 -19.64 -7.22 -0.73
N PRO A 360 -20.95 -7.53 -0.74
CA PRO A 360 -21.96 -6.58 -1.22
C PRO A 360 -22.02 -5.31 -0.37
N TYR A 361 -21.79 -5.43 0.94
CA TYR A 361 -21.87 -4.29 1.86
C TYR A 361 -20.54 -3.57 2.11
N VAL A 362 -19.49 -3.88 1.34
CA VAL A 362 -18.19 -3.17 1.44
C VAL A 362 -17.61 -3.23 2.86
N VAL A 363 -17.92 -4.28 3.63
CA VAL A 363 -17.63 -4.39 5.07
C VAL A 363 -16.14 -4.23 5.35
N LYS A 364 -15.26 -4.74 4.48
CA LYS A 364 -13.81 -4.66 4.63
C LYS A 364 -13.29 -3.22 4.78
N ALA A 365 -13.94 -2.24 4.14
CA ALA A 365 -13.50 -0.84 4.15
C ALA A 365 -13.94 -0.09 5.41
N VAL A 366 -15.07 -0.47 6.00
CA VAL A 366 -15.74 0.30 7.07
C VAL A 366 -14.85 0.57 8.28
N PRO A 367 -14.15 -0.42 8.89
CA PRO A 367 -13.28 -0.15 10.02
C PRO A 367 -12.15 0.84 9.69
N CYS A 368 -11.56 0.73 8.50
CA CYS A 368 -10.51 1.65 8.06
C CYS A 368 -11.04 3.08 7.88
N ILE A 369 -12.28 3.24 7.40
CA ILE A 369 -12.94 4.56 7.29
C ILE A 369 -13.14 5.17 8.68
N LEU A 370 -13.66 4.41 9.65
CA LEU A 370 -13.85 4.86 11.03
C LEU A 370 -12.53 5.21 11.69
N ILE A 371 -11.50 4.38 11.52
CA ILE A 371 -10.16 4.64 12.07
C ILE A 371 -9.55 5.87 11.44
N TRP A 372 -9.71 6.10 10.14
CA TRP A 372 -9.22 7.32 9.52
C TRP A 372 -9.89 8.57 10.10
N GLY A 373 -11.22 8.55 10.28
CA GLY A 373 -11.93 9.61 11.00
C GLY A 373 -11.38 9.84 12.41
N LYS A 374 -11.08 8.75 13.14
CA LYS A 374 -10.45 8.82 14.47
C LYS A 374 -9.03 9.38 14.42
N ILE A 375 -8.23 9.04 13.41
CA ILE A 375 -6.89 9.63 13.21
C ILE A 375 -6.99 11.14 13.01
N ILE A 376 -7.90 11.60 12.17
CA ILE A 376 -8.12 13.05 11.96
C ILE A 376 -8.56 13.74 13.25
N TYR A 377 -9.48 13.11 14.00
CA TYR A 377 -9.91 13.60 15.30
C TYR A 377 -8.74 13.70 16.30
N ASP A 378 -7.91 12.65 16.39
CA ASP A 378 -6.75 12.62 17.30
C ASP A 378 -5.75 13.72 16.94
N LEU A 379 -5.44 13.89 15.66
CA LEU A 379 -4.55 14.93 15.17
C LEU A 379 -5.04 16.34 15.50
N LEU A 380 -6.37 16.56 15.51
CA LEU A 380 -6.97 17.87 15.72
C LEU A 380 -7.25 18.19 17.20
N PHE A 381 -7.68 17.22 18.00
CA PHE A 381 -8.31 17.50 19.28
C PHE A 381 -7.69 16.75 20.46
N THR A 382 -6.78 15.77 20.23
CA THR A 382 -6.19 15.00 21.31
C THR A 382 -4.77 15.47 21.62
N GLU A 383 -4.38 15.46 22.89
CA GLU A 383 -2.99 15.59 23.29
C GLU A 383 -2.25 14.30 22.95
N LEU A 384 -1.28 14.42 22.03
CA LEU A 384 -0.59 13.27 21.47
C LEU A 384 0.63 12.93 22.34
N LEU A 385 0.44 11.94 23.21
CA LEU A 385 1.47 11.39 24.08
C LEU A 385 1.99 10.06 23.49
N PRO A 386 3.32 9.84 23.50
CA PRO A 386 3.90 8.56 23.13
C PRO A 386 3.46 7.47 24.12
N ARG A 387 3.52 6.22 23.71
CA ARG A 387 3.36 5.11 24.67
C ARG A 387 4.45 5.15 25.74
N PRO A 388 4.15 4.75 26.98
CA PRO A 388 5.13 4.79 28.08
C PRO A 388 6.47 4.11 27.80
N ALA A 389 6.46 2.98 27.06
CA ALA A 389 7.67 2.28 26.65
C ALA A 389 8.54 3.05 25.62
N GLU A 390 7.97 4.07 24.95
CA GLU A 390 8.68 4.90 23.97
C GLU A 390 9.32 6.12 24.64
N ALA A 391 8.80 6.55 25.79
CA ALA A 391 9.38 7.63 26.57
C ALA A 391 10.75 7.25 27.15
N GLU A 392 10.96 5.96 27.48
CA GLU A 392 12.26 5.44 27.96
C GLU A 392 13.29 5.26 26.83
N ALA A 393 12.86 5.00 25.61
CA ALA A 393 13.76 4.81 24.45
C ALA A 393 14.20 6.13 23.80
N ALA A 394 13.62 7.26 24.21
CA ALA A 394 13.91 8.60 23.68
C ALA A 394 14.85 9.42 24.58
N GLN A 395 15.15 8.92 25.79
CA GLN A 395 16.19 9.44 26.70
C GLN A 395 17.53 8.72 26.45
#